data_b3e3098d1b36ce2b9871b69f0c01655e
#
_entry.id   b3e3098d1b36ce2b9871b69f0c01655e
#
_cell.length_a   1.000
_cell.length_b   1.000
_cell.length_c   1.000
_cell.angle_alpha   90.00
_cell.angle_beta   90.00
_cell.angle_gamma   90.00
#
_symmetry.space_group_name_H-M   'P 1'
#
loop_
_entity.id
_entity.type
_entity.pdbx_description
1 polymer ?
#
loop_
_entity_poly.entity_id
_entity_poly.type
_entity_poly.pdbx_seq_one_letter_code
_entity_poly.pdbx_strand_id
1 'polypeptide(L)'
;LHSDSAGAHQKTGKFESSDSATGGSAAPPAASPRGSSSRIPWAIITALSLGMLVYGVAESYGPVSAISGVLPSSLAFLAYSLPFVAGGFGALLAGWMADSMGRRNSFIVTAALIVVGVALYLVYSLWAQMLGLLIASFVLVGMAAIGLESPILAMLAEAVPARWRGNLLVIVQNFGNLGVAITFIPFFLGLAGLMNTVAITMLFIAPLAALIVALLAVRESLPWSAISGRAGMDVESAWREIDGGAEPVEPRGGLWLRLLLLVVLGISQDVGFVYITYGVAYSYFSQGVAEVVPIIGGLAMVIVGIVFGILFVERMRRKTLAVLSFGMQLALWMVLWAYYAATGSTAGLILLAIMTVQFLPVELTWASRAVLEPELFPTRTRGRLISVVRAVVWITAGAITGVLTLVXXPFNVAAASVAAIFALSTMLAGVWWFWGFETSGRSLSGHDVQ
;
A
#
# COMPACT_ATOMS: atom_id res chain seq x y z
N LEU A 1 -45.91 -39.52 -50.17
CA LEU A 1 -47.29 -39.95 -50.27
C LEU A 1 -48.19 -39.05 -49.38
N HIS A 2 -48.88 -38.21 -50.09
CA HIS A 2 -50.28 -37.76 -49.95
C HIS A 2 -50.72 -37.28 -48.55
N SER A 3 -51.41 -36.21 -48.33
CA SER A 3 -52.05 -35.19 -49.20
C SER A 3 -53.01 -34.37 -48.33
N ASP A 4 -53.04 -33.09 -48.54
CA ASP A 4 -54.23 -32.20 -48.63
C ASP A 4 -55.30 -32.34 -47.60
N SER A 5 -56.02 -31.31 -47.11
CA SER A 5 -56.38 -30.03 -47.70
C SER A 5 -57.28 -29.28 -46.71
N ALA A 6 -57.10 -27.98 -46.62
CA ALA A 6 -58.08 -26.94 -46.88
C ALA A 6 -59.44 -26.92 -46.14
N GLY A 7 -59.80 -25.76 -45.68
CA GLY A 7 -61.20 -25.40 -45.48
C GLY A 7 -61.46 -24.19 -44.62
N ALA A 8 -61.65 -23.07 -45.24
CA ALA A 8 -62.11 -21.78 -44.67
C ALA A 8 -63.55 -21.82 -44.17
N HIS A 9 -63.94 -20.96 -43.25
CA HIS A 9 -65.03 -19.96 -43.41
C HIS A 9 -65.33 -19.22 -42.11
N GLN A 10 -65.09 -18.02 -42.13
CA GLN A 10 -65.78 -16.80 -41.77
C GLN A 10 -67.16 -16.93 -41.09
N LYS A 11 -67.39 -16.22 -39.94
CA LYS A 11 -68.52 -15.30 -39.81
C LYS A 11 -68.45 -14.43 -38.54
N THR A 12 -68.67 -13.18 -38.80
CA THR A 12 -68.90 -11.99 -37.99
C THR A 12 -69.97 -12.13 -36.93
N GLY A 13 -69.75 -11.40 -35.79
CA GLY A 13 -70.83 -11.09 -34.85
C GLY A 13 -70.41 -9.97 -33.91
N LYS A 14 -70.88 -8.76 -34.20
CA LYS A 14 -70.85 -7.62 -33.32
C LYS A 14 -71.78 -7.80 -32.12
N PHE A 15 -71.34 -7.42 -30.92
CA PHE A 15 -72.25 -6.92 -29.92
C PHE A 15 -71.52 -5.88 -29.03
N GLU A 16 -72.19 -4.77 -28.87
CA GLU A 16 -71.77 -3.60 -28.07
C GLU A 16 -72.14 -3.69 -26.58
N SER A 17 -71.42 -2.87 -25.82
CA SER A 17 -71.78 -2.22 -24.52
C SER A 17 -71.53 -3.11 -23.31
N SER A 18 -70.93 -2.62 -22.26
CA SER A 18 -71.15 -1.46 -21.45
C SER A 18 -70.01 -1.19 -20.46
N ASP A 19 -69.87 0.07 -20.13
CA ASP A 19 -68.93 0.63 -19.15
C ASP A 19 -68.97 -0.01 -17.76
N SER A 20 -67.76 -0.24 -17.19
CA SER A 20 -67.57 -0.06 -15.75
C SER A 20 -66.13 0.37 -15.51
N ALA A 21 -65.98 1.63 -15.14
CA ALA A 21 -64.75 2.23 -14.72
C ALA A 21 -64.31 1.64 -13.38
N THR A 22 -63.18 0.90 -13.38
CA THR A 22 -62.41 0.64 -12.15
C THR A 22 -61.08 1.36 -12.31
N GLY A 23 -60.91 2.43 -11.51
CA GLY A 23 -59.69 3.18 -11.46
C GLY A 23 -58.52 2.33 -10.96
N GLY A 24 -57.72 1.90 -11.91
CA GLY A 24 -56.44 1.34 -11.60
C GLY A 24 -55.47 2.49 -11.28
N SER A 25 -55.17 2.66 -10.00
CA SER A 25 -54.09 3.53 -9.58
C SER A 25 -52.79 2.97 -10.17
N ALA A 26 -52.33 3.62 -11.24
CA ALA A 26 -50.99 3.34 -11.74
C ALA A 26 -50.00 3.70 -10.62
N ALA A 27 -49.26 2.69 -10.14
CA ALA A 27 -48.16 2.96 -9.23
C ALA A 27 -47.23 3.99 -9.89
N PRO A 28 -46.76 4.99 -9.15
CA PRO A 28 -45.84 5.95 -9.73
C PRO A 28 -44.63 5.22 -10.24
N PRO A 29 -44.05 5.62 -11.39
CA PRO A 29 -42.86 4.97 -11.92
C PRO A 29 -41.80 4.97 -10.83
N ALA A 30 -41.22 3.82 -10.60
CA ALA A 30 -40.13 3.68 -9.63
C ALA A 30 -39.13 4.79 -9.90
N ALA A 31 -38.91 5.63 -8.89
CA ALA A 31 -37.97 6.72 -8.99
C ALA A 31 -36.67 6.14 -9.53
N SER A 32 -36.23 6.62 -10.68
CA SER A 32 -34.93 6.26 -11.23
C SER A 32 -33.90 6.43 -10.09
N PRO A 33 -33.05 5.48 -9.83
CA PRO A 33 -32.05 5.68 -8.78
C PRO A 33 -31.32 6.97 -9.08
N ARG A 34 -31.51 7.94 -8.17
CA ARG A 34 -30.77 9.20 -8.24
C ARG A 34 -29.32 8.80 -8.40
N GLY A 35 -28.69 9.19 -9.53
CA GLY A 35 -27.34 8.84 -9.83
C GLY A 35 -26.49 8.99 -8.56
N SER A 36 -26.03 7.89 -8.04
CA SER A 36 -25.13 7.94 -6.90
C SER A 36 -23.91 8.71 -7.38
N SER A 37 -23.82 9.98 -6.97
CA SER A 37 -22.56 10.67 -7.17
C SER A 37 -21.53 9.84 -6.41
N SER A 38 -20.64 9.23 -7.13
CA SER A 38 -19.54 8.46 -6.57
C SER A 38 -18.65 9.45 -5.80
N ARG A 39 -19.03 9.73 -4.57
CA ARG A 39 -18.32 10.70 -3.73
C ARG A 39 -17.12 10.04 -3.10
N ILE A 40 -16.02 10.78 -3.06
CA ILE A 40 -14.83 10.35 -2.35
C ILE A 40 -15.16 10.29 -0.85
N PRO A 41 -14.90 9.15 -0.17
CA PRO A 41 -15.22 9.01 1.26
C PRO A 41 -14.15 9.67 2.13
N TRP A 42 -14.22 10.98 2.31
CA TRP A 42 -13.15 11.75 2.96
C TRP A 42 -12.81 11.30 4.38
N ALA A 43 -13.79 10.80 5.15
CA ALA A 43 -13.50 10.29 6.51
C ALA A 43 -12.59 9.06 6.44
N ILE A 44 -12.87 8.15 5.51
CA ILE A 44 -12.01 6.98 5.28
C ILE A 44 -10.61 7.45 4.84
N ILE A 45 -10.53 8.35 3.87
CA ILE A 45 -9.26 8.86 3.36
C ILE A 45 -8.44 9.48 4.49
N THR A 46 -9.07 10.28 5.35
CA THR A 46 -8.39 10.92 6.49
C THR A 46 -7.83 9.88 7.45
N ALA A 47 -8.65 8.91 7.87
CA ALA A 47 -8.22 7.88 8.82
C ALA A 47 -7.05 7.06 8.26
N LEU A 48 -7.16 6.65 6.98
CA LEU A 48 -6.14 5.82 6.34
C LEU A 48 -4.84 6.62 6.08
N SER A 49 -4.95 7.92 5.78
CA SER A 49 -3.78 8.79 5.63
C SER A 49 -3.01 8.93 6.95
N LEU A 50 -3.74 9.09 8.07
CA LEU A 50 -3.13 9.09 9.40
C LEU A 50 -2.47 7.74 9.69
N GLY A 51 -3.10 6.64 9.28
CA GLY A 51 -2.52 5.31 9.40
C GLY A 51 -1.20 5.18 8.63
N MET A 52 -1.15 5.70 7.41
CA MET A 52 0.09 5.67 6.62
C MET A 52 1.16 6.59 7.20
N LEU A 53 0.77 7.72 7.78
CA LEU A 53 1.72 8.58 8.50
C LEU A 53 2.37 7.79 9.64
N VAL A 54 1.54 7.08 10.43
CA VAL A 54 2.01 6.21 11.51
C VAL A 54 2.98 5.15 10.97
N TYR A 55 2.64 4.52 9.84
CA TYR A 55 3.48 3.52 9.20
C TYR A 55 4.87 4.07 8.91
N GLY A 56 4.97 5.25 8.31
CA GLY A 56 6.26 5.87 7.99
C GLY A 56 7.07 6.23 9.23
N VAL A 57 6.41 6.75 10.27
CA VAL A 57 7.10 7.04 11.54
C VAL A 57 7.61 5.74 12.17
N ALA A 58 6.80 4.67 12.13
CA ALA A 58 7.16 3.38 12.71
C ALA A 58 8.34 2.72 11.97
N GLU A 59 8.42 2.86 10.64
CA GLU A 59 9.59 2.42 9.88
C GLU A 59 10.87 3.09 10.36
N SER A 60 10.76 4.35 10.78
CA SER A 60 11.89 5.15 11.25
C SER A 60 12.21 4.93 12.73
N TYR A 61 11.28 4.35 13.49
CA TYR A 61 11.35 4.26 14.95
C TYR A 61 12.60 3.50 15.42
N GLY A 62 12.88 2.36 14.80
CA GLY A 62 14.08 1.59 15.12
C GLY A 62 15.35 2.38 14.82
N PRO A 63 15.57 2.79 13.54
CA PRO A 63 16.75 3.59 13.19
C PRO A 63 16.93 4.83 14.05
N VAL A 64 15.87 5.57 14.35
CA VAL A 64 15.95 6.78 15.20
C VAL A 64 16.36 6.41 16.63
N SER A 65 15.83 5.31 17.18
CA SER A 65 16.21 4.84 18.52
C SER A 65 17.70 4.48 18.61
N ALA A 66 18.25 3.91 17.52
CA ALA A 66 19.68 3.60 17.46
C ALA A 66 20.51 4.89 17.35
N ILE A 67 20.15 5.80 16.45
CA ILE A 67 20.88 7.04 16.18
C ILE A 67 20.86 7.97 17.41
N SER A 68 19.71 8.04 18.11
CA SER A 68 19.55 8.90 19.29
C SER A 68 20.17 8.32 20.57
N GLY A 69 20.79 7.13 20.49
CA GLY A 69 21.48 6.53 21.64
C GLY A 69 20.56 5.90 22.68
N VAL A 70 19.30 5.71 22.37
CA VAL A 70 18.35 5.05 23.29
C VAL A 70 18.73 3.56 23.45
N LEU A 71 19.25 2.98 22.37
CA LEU A 71 19.65 1.57 22.35
C LEU A 71 21.19 1.48 22.37
N PRO A 72 21.78 0.59 23.19
CA PRO A 72 23.23 0.39 23.15
C PRO A 72 23.71 0.02 21.74
N SER A 73 24.87 0.54 21.35
CA SER A 73 25.41 0.34 20.00
C SER A 73 25.59 -1.14 19.64
N SER A 74 25.91 -1.99 20.62
CA SER A 74 26.03 -3.43 20.42
C SER A 74 24.72 -4.10 20.01
N LEU A 75 23.59 -3.45 20.26
CA LEU A 75 22.25 -3.95 19.96
C LEU A 75 21.57 -3.17 18.84
N ALA A 76 22.29 -2.25 18.18
CA ALA A 76 21.70 -1.39 17.14
C ALA A 76 21.11 -2.22 15.98
N PHE A 77 21.69 -3.41 15.72
CA PHE A 77 21.15 -4.29 14.67
C PHE A 77 19.69 -4.69 14.93
N LEU A 78 19.29 -4.78 16.20
CA LEU A 78 17.90 -5.09 16.56
C LEU A 78 16.96 -3.95 16.10
N ALA A 79 17.41 -2.71 16.21
CA ALA A 79 16.63 -1.57 15.77
C ALA A 79 16.40 -1.55 14.25
N TYR A 80 17.37 -2.08 13.49
CA TYR A 80 17.29 -2.11 12.02
C TYR A 80 16.61 -3.35 11.46
N SER A 81 16.45 -4.41 12.25
CA SER A 81 15.92 -5.67 11.74
C SER A 81 14.61 -6.09 12.40
N LEU A 82 14.53 -5.98 13.71
CA LEU A 82 13.44 -6.58 14.50
C LEU A 82 12.06 -6.02 14.14
N PRO A 83 11.86 -4.69 13.99
CA PRO A 83 10.53 -4.19 13.63
C PRO A 83 10.07 -4.68 12.26
N PHE A 84 11.00 -4.86 11.31
CA PHE A 84 10.64 -5.30 9.95
C PHE A 84 10.28 -6.77 9.91
N VAL A 85 11.05 -7.62 10.58
CA VAL A 85 10.74 -9.06 10.66
C VAL A 85 9.43 -9.27 11.43
N ALA A 86 9.29 -8.62 12.58
CA ALA A 86 8.04 -8.66 13.36
C ALA A 86 6.87 -8.13 12.54
N GLY A 87 7.12 -7.07 11.75
CA GLY A 87 6.14 -6.48 10.85
C GLY A 87 5.59 -7.45 9.83
N GLY A 88 6.46 -8.31 9.27
CA GLY A 88 6.01 -9.35 8.35
C GLY A 88 4.99 -10.28 9.00
N PHE A 89 5.24 -10.72 10.24
CA PHE A 89 4.28 -11.54 10.97
C PHE A 89 3.00 -10.75 11.32
N GLY A 90 3.17 -9.48 11.67
CA GLY A 90 2.04 -8.58 11.94
C GLY A 90 1.15 -8.40 10.71
N ALA A 91 1.77 -8.32 9.53
CA ALA A 91 1.01 -8.23 8.27
C ALA A 91 0.10 -9.45 8.09
N LEU A 92 0.62 -10.67 8.34
CA LEU A 92 -0.19 -11.89 8.23
C LEU A 92 -1.40 -11.84 9.16
N LEU A 93 -1.19 -11.43 10.41
CA LEU A 93 -2.27 -11.32 11.39
C LEU A 93 -3.31 -10.28 10.96
N ALA A 94 -2.85 -9.10 10.54
CA ALA A 94 -3.75 -8.02 10.13
C ALA A 94 -4.56 -8.38 8.89
N GLY A 95 -3.93 -9.07 7.92
CA GLY A 95 -4.64 -9.54 6.72
C GLY A 95 -5.71 -10.58 7.04
N TRP A 96 -5.39 -11.51 7.95
CA TRP A 96 -6.37 -12.47 8.44
C TRP A 96 -7.55 -11.75 9.12
N MET A 97 -7.26 -10.79 9.99
CA MET A 97 -8.30 -9.98 10.64
C MET A 97 -9.14 -9.21 9.62
N ALA A 98 -8.47 -8.63 8.59
CA ALA A 98 -9.17 -7.83 7.58
C ALA A 98 -10.21 -8.65 6.81
N ASP A 99 -9.92 -9.93 6.54
CA ASP A 99 -10.84 -10.80 5.81
C ASP A 99 -11.88 -11.47 6.72
N SER A 100 -11.55 -11.69 8.01
CA SER A 100 -12.47 -12.37 8.94
C SER A 100 -13.37 -11.43 9.73
N MET A 101 -12.85 -10.29 10.17
CA MET A 101 -13.60 -9.34 11.02
C MET A 101 -13.90 -8.00 10.31
N GLY A 102 -13.34 -7.78 9.14
CA GLY A 102 -13.57 -6.56 8.36
C GLY A 102 -12.35 -5.65 8.31
N ARG A 103 -12.33 -4.83 7.26
CA ARG A 103 -11.20 -3.89 7.01
C ARG A 103 -11.12 -2.86 8.13
N ARG A 104 -12.29 -2.28 8.49
CA ARG A 104 -12.38 -1.26 9.53
C ARG A 104 -11.90 -1.82 10.88
N ASN A 105 -12.36 -3.00 11.26
CA ASN A 105 -11.99 -3.59 12.55
C ASN A 105 -10.51 -3.96 12.61
N SER A 106 -9.95 -4.51 11.52
CA SER A 106 -8.52 -4.79 11.44
C SER A 106 -7.70 -3.49 11.60
N PHE A 107 -8.11 -2.41 10.92
CA PHE A 107 -7.48 -1.09 11.04
C PHE A 107 -7.51 -0.60 12.50
N ILE A 108 -8.67 -0.69 13.16
CA ILE A 108 -8.84 -0.23 14.53
C ILE A 108 -7.92 -1.02 15.48
N VAL A 109 -7.91 -2.35 15.35
CA VAL A 109 -7.07 -3.20 16.23
C VAL A 109 -5.59 -2.90 16.03
N THR A 110 -5.12 -2.81 14.79
CA THR A 110 -3.70 -2.54 14.52
C THR A 110 -3.29 -1.14 15.01
N ALA A 111 -4.12 -0.13 14.80
CA ALA A 111 -3.84 1.22 15.29
C ALA A 111 -3.78 1.24 16.83
N ALA A 112 -4.67 0.53 17.50
CA ALA A 112 -4.67 0.43 18.98
C ALA A 112 -3.40 -0.27 19.48
N LEU A 113 -2.93 -1.32 18.77
CA LEU A 113 -1.71 -2.03 19.16
C LEU A 113 -0.46 -1.16 19.05
N ILE A 114 -0.42 -0.19 18.14
CA ILE A 114 0.69 0.78 18.07
C ILE A 114 0.73 1.60 19.36
N VAL A 115 -0.44 2.06 19.82
CA VAL A 115 -0.52 2.83 21.08
C VAL A 115 0.00 1.99 22.25
N VAL A 116 -0.37 0.71 22.31
CA VAL A 116 0.14 -0.21 23.35
C VAL A 116 1.66 -0.37 23.24
N GLY A 117 2.18 -0.56 22.03
CA GLY A 117 3.62 -0.69 21.81
C GLY A 117 4.40 0.55 22.27
N VAL A 118 3.87 1.74 21.98
CA VAL A 118 4.48 3.00 22.43
C VAL A 118 4.37 3.13 23.95
N ALA A 119 3.28 2.68 24.55
CA ALA A 119 3.14 2.68 26.02
C ALA A 119 4.23 1.83 26.67
N LEU A 120 4.59 0.68 26.06
CA LEU A 120 5.72 -0.14 26.56
C LEU A 120 7.05 0.65 26.53
N TYR A 121 7.27 1.42 25.47
CA TYR A 121 8.45 2.29 25.39
C TYR A 121 8.44 3.34 26.49
N LEU A 122 7.27 3.95 26.77
CA LEU A 122 7.15 4.96 27.80
C LEU A 122 7.42 4.36 29.20
N VAL A 123 6.94 3.14 29.45
CA VAL A 123 7.25 2.43 30.70
C VAL A 123 8.77 2.19 30.80
N TYR A 124 9.40 1.74 29.72
CA TYR A 124 10.86 1.58 29.66
C TYR A 124 11.57 2.90 29.99
N SER A 125 11.15 3.96 29.33
CA SER A 125 11.82 5.26 29.42
C SER A 125 11.65 5.92 30.78
N LEU A 126 10.48 5.79 31.42
CA LEU A 126 10.11 6.58 32.60
C LEU A 126 10.24 5.82 33.92
N TRP A 127 10.05 4.49 33.90
CA TRP A 127 9.96 3.76 35.18
C TRP A 127 10.92 2.58 35.30
N ALA A 128 11.06 1.77 34.27
CA ALA A 128 11.79 0.52 34.39
C ALA A 128 12.63 0.29 33.12
N GLN A 129 13.88 0.68 33.16
CA GLN A 129 14.79 0.57 32.03
C GLN A 129 15.20 -0.89 31.75
N MET A 130 14.20 -1.77 31.62
CA MET A 130 14.39 -3.17 31.25
C MET A 130 14.44 -3.29 29.75
N LEU A 131 15.54 -3.82 29.21
CA LEU A 131 15.73 -3.98 27.77
C LEU A 131 14.57 -4.75 27.11
N GLY A 132 14.01 -5.71 27.85
CA GLY A 132 12.86 -6.49 27.36
C GLY A 132 11.65 -5.62 26.99
N LEU A 133 11.41 -4.52 27.71
CA LEU A 133 10.32 -3.59 27.39
C LEU A 133 10.59 -2.86 26.06
N LEU A 134 11.83 -2.45 25.83
CA LEU A 134 12.21 -1.79 24.58
C LEU A 134 12.10 -2.75 23.40
N ILE A 135 12.58 -3.99 23.56
CA ILE A 135 12.46 -5.02 22.53
C ILE A 135 10.99 -5.33 22.24
N ALA A 136 10.16 -5.48 23.29
CA ALA A 136 8.71 -5.70 23.12
C ALA A 136 8.05 -4.54 22.39
N SER A 137 8.48 -3.30 22.66
CA SER A 137 7.99 -2.13 21.94
C SER A 137 8.34 -2.21 20.45
N PHE A 138 9.60 -2.53 20.11
CA PHE A 138 10.01 -2.70 18.71
C PHE A 138 9.17 -3.77 17.99
N VAL A 139 8.96 -4.91 18.65
CA VAL A 139 8.17 -6.00 18.08
C VAL A 139 6.72 -5.55 17.85
N LEU A 140 6.09 -4.98 18.87
CA LEU A 140 4.66 -4.67 18.81
C LEU A 140 4.39 -3.50 17.85
N VAL A 141 5.20 -2.44 17.89
CA VAL A 141 5.07 -1.31 16.96
C VAL A 141 5.32 -1.79 15.52
N GLY A 142 6.35 -2.60 15.29
CA GLY A 142 6.64 -3.15 13.97
C GLY A 142 5.50 -4.01 13.44
N MET A 143 5.02 -4.96 14.25
CA MET A 143 3.90 -5.83 13.89
C MET A 143 2.66 -5.01 13.50
N ALA A 144 2.30 -4.05 14.35
CA ALA A 144 1.08 -3.30 14.16
C ALA A 144 1.20 -2.31 13.00
N ALA A 145 2.33 -1.62 12.85
CA ALA A 145 2.49 -0.60 11.82
C ALA A 145 2.54 -1.22 10.42
N ILE A 146 3.35 -2.24 10.23
CA ILE A 146 3.41 -2.93 8.92
C ILE A 146 2.10 -3.68 8.66
N GLY A 147 1.51 -4.25 9.72
CA GLY A 147 0.19 -4.89 9.62
C GLY A 147 -0.90 -3.94 9.17
N LEU A 148 -0.83 -2.69 9.61
CA LEU A 148 -1.83 -1.66 9.32
C LEU A 148 -2.01 -1.44 7.81
N GLU A 149 -0.97 -1.64 7.02
CA GLU A 149 -1.01 -1.39 5.57
C GLU A 149 -1.98 -2.32 4.84
N SER A 150 -2.12 -3.57 5.28
CA SER A 150 -3.02 -4.52 4.61
C SER A 150 -4.50 -4.08 4.63
N PRO A 151 -5.10 -3.74 5.79
CA PRO A 151 -6.47 -3.21 5.77
C PRO A 151 -6.57 -1.84 5.09
N ILE A 152 -5.53 -1.00 5.15
CA ILE A 152 -5.53 0.30 4.47
C ILE A 152 -5.70 0.10 2.96
N LEU A 153 -4.86 -0.73 2.35
CA LEU A 153 -4.90 -0.96 0.90
C LEU A 153 -6.21 -1.62 0.48
N ALA A 154 -6.68 -2.62 1.24
CA ALA A 154 -7.94 -3.28 0.93
C ALA A 154 -9.10 -2.29 0.99
N MET A 155 -9.17 -1.49 2.06
CA MET A 155 -10.27 -0.52 2.24
C MET A 155 -10.25 0.57 1.18
N LEU A 156 -9.07 1.10 0.82
CA LEU A 156 -8.95 2.09 -0.26
C LEU A 156 -9.48 1.53 -1.58
N ALA A 157 -9.07 0.30 -1.93
CA ALA A 157 -9.49 -0.31 -3.19
C ALA A 157 -11.00 -0.55 -3.23
N GLU A 158 -11.62 -0.79 -2.08
CA GLU A 158 -13.02 -1.16 -1.96
C GLU A 158 -13.96 0.04 -1.68
N ALA A 159 -13.42 1.18 -1.28
CA ALA A 159 -14.22 2.36 -0.92
C ALA A 159 -14.14 3.49 -1.94
N VAL A 160 -13.10 3.49 -2.79
CA VAL A 160 -12.85 4.59 -3.73
C VAL A 160 -13.29 4.16 -5.13
N PRO A 161 -14.08 5.01 -5.83
CA PRO A 161 -14.48 4.68 -7.20
C PRO A 161 -13.30 4.44 -8.13
N ALA A 162 -13.48 3.54 -9.09
CA ALA A 162 -12.43 3.11 -10.02
C ALA A 162 -11.65 4.27 -10.65
N ARG A 163 -12.36 5.36 -10.99
CA ARG A 163 -11.74 6.53 -11.65
C ARG A 163 -10.79 7.34 -10.76
N TRP A 164 -10.90 7.21 -9.43
CA TRP A 164 -10.06 7.92 -8.47
C TRP A 164 -9.18 6.99 -7.66
N ARG A 165 -9.34 5.69 -7.83
CA ARG A 165 -8.72 4.69 -6.95
C ARG A 165 -7.20 4.78 -6.97
N GLY A 166 -6.59 4.85 -8.16
CA GLY A 166 -5.15 4.97 -8.27
C GLY A 166 -4.61 6.25 -7.64
N ASN A 167 -5.30 7.39 -7.91
CA ASN A 167 -4.91 8.67 -7.30
C ASN A 167 -4.83 8.55 -5.78
N LEU A 168 -5.90 8.02 -5.16
CA LEU A 168 -5.98 7.99 -3.71
C LEU A 168 -5.09 6.90 -3.09
N LEU A 169 -4.91 5.77 -3.79
CA LEU A 169 -3.93 4.77 -3.33
C LEU A 169 -2.52 5.37 -3.23
N VAL A 170 -2.08 6.10 -4.26
CA VAL A 170 -0.74 6.71 -4.26
C VAL A 170 -0.65 7.85 -3.24
N ILE A 171 -1.65 8.73 -3.19
CA ILE A 171 -1.62 9.89 -2.30
C ILE A 171 -1.65 9.45 -0.83
N VAL A 172 -2.53 8.51 -0.48
CA VAL A 172 -2.62 8.02 0.91
C VAL A 172 -1.33 7.31 1.32
N GLN A 173 -0.77 6.46 0.45
CA GLN A 173 0.50 5.80 0.73
C GLN A 173 1.62 6.82 0.95
N ASN A 174 1.58 7.94 0.23
CA ASN A 174 2.62 8.97 0.33
C ASN A 174 2.70 9.63 1.72
N PHE A 175 1.66 9.49 2.54
CA PHE A 175 1.75 9.91 3.95
C PHE A 175 2.80 9.09 4.71
N GLY A 176 3.13 7.88 4.25
CA GLY A 176 4.25 7.11 4.79
C GLY A 176 5.57 7.85 4.61
N ASN A 177 5.84 8.36 3.41
CA ASN A 177 7.04 9.16 3.14
C ASN A 177 7.08 10.41 4.03
N LEU A 178 5.94 11.06 4.21
CA LEU A 178 5.85 12.22 5.09
C LEU A 178 6.19 11.85 6.53
N GLY A 179 5.74 10.68 7.00
CA GLY A 179 6.06 10.17 8.33
C GLY A 179 7.56 9.98 8.52
N VAL A 180 8.24 9.40 7.51
CA VAL A 180 9.70 9.25 7.53
C VAL A 180 10.37 10.64 7.61
N ALA A 181 9.97 11.56 6.73
CA ALA A 181 10.55 12.91 6.68
C ALA A 181 10.39 13.64 8.02
N ILE A 182 9.18 13.64 8.59
CA ILE A 182 8.89 14.30 9.87
C ILE A 182 9.82 13.76 10.98
N THR A 183 10.02 12.46 11.01
CA THR A 183 10.82 11.80 12.04
C THR A 183 12.29 12.26 11.99
N PHE A 184 12.84 12.49 10.79
CA PHE A 184 14.24 12.87 10.61
C PHE A 184 14.48 14.39 10.51
N ILE A 185 13.45 15.22 10.34
CA ILE A 185 13.59 16.69 10.25
C ILE A 185 14.36 17.29 11.43
N PRO A 186 14.15 16.85 12.70
CA PRO A 186 14.94 17.41 13.81
C PRO A 186 16.45 17.30 13.60
N PHE A 187 16.92 16.21 13.02
CA PHE A 187 18.35 16.05 12.70
C PHE A 187 18.82 17.15 11.75
N PHE A 188 18.06 17.37 10.67
CA PHE A 188 18.40 18.38 9.65
C PHE A 188 18.46 19.79 10.25
N LEU A 189 17.62 20.05 11.25
CA LEU A 189 17.59 21.35 11.92
C LEU A 189 18.64 21.49 13.04
N GLY A 190 19.53 20.51 13.20
CA GLY A 190 20.51 20.50 14.27
C GLY A 190 19.94 20.17 15.65
N LEU A 191 18.77 19.58 15.67
CA LEU A 191 18.02 19.23 16.91
C LEU A 191 17.91 17.71 17.05
N ALA A 192 19.00 17.01 16.73
CA ALA A 192 19.02 15.53 16.67
C ALA A 192 18.49 14.88 17.95
N GLY A 193 18.71 15.51 19.11
CA GLY A 193 18.22 15.01 20.40
C GLY A 193 16.69 14.92 20.49
N LEU A 194 15.96 15.62 19.62
CA LEU A 194 14.50 15.58 19.59
C LEU A 194 13.93 14.48 18.67
N MET A 195 14.76 13.81 17.87
CA MET A 195 14.24 12.83 16.90
C MET A 195 13.40 11.74 17.56
N ASN A 196 13.93 11.16 18.64
CA ASN A 196 13.21 10.09 19.34
C ASN A 196 11.91 10.62 19.97
N THR A 197 11.92 11.82 20.53
CA THR A 197 10.73 12.45 21.09
C THR A 197 9.67 12.67 20.01
N VAL A 198 10.07 13.17 18.83
CA VAL A 198 9.17 13.39 17.70
C VAL A 198 8.56 12.05 17.26
N ALA A 199 9.39 11.02 17.09
CA ALA A 199 8.90 9.69 16.66
C ALA A 199 7.86 9.13 17.66
N ILE A 200 8.18 9.16 18.96
CA ILE A 200 7.29 8.62 20.01
C ILE A 200 5.99 9.44 20.07
N THR A 201 6.08 10.76 20.00
CA THR A 201 4.90 11.64 20.04
C THR A 201 3.99 11.34 18.84
N MET A 202 4.55 11.23 17.63
CA MET A 202 3.77 10.95 16.43
C MET A 202 3.18 9.53 16.48
N LEU A 203 3.91 8.55 17.01
CA LEU A 203 3.41 7.18 17.18
C LEU A 203 2.31 7.07 18.24
N PHE A 204 2.11 8.10 19.03
CA PHE A 204 1.02 8.15 20.01
C PHE A 204 -0.16 8.98 19.48
N ILE A 205 0.11 10.18 19.01
CA ILE A 205 -0.94 11.13 18.59
C ILE A 205 -1.64 10.67 17.29
N ALA A 206 -0.87 10.31 16.27
CA ALA A 206 -1.46 10.00 14.98
C ALA A 206 -2.36 8.76 15.00
N PRO A 207 -1.98 7.63 15.66
CA PRO A 207 -2.92 6.50 15.73
C PRO A 207 -4.13 6.80 16.63
N LEU A 208 -4.00 7.61 17.67
CA LEU A 208 -5.17 8.04 18.45
C LEU A 208 -6.12 8.84 17.58
N ALA A 209 -5.62 9.79 16.79
CA ALA A 209 -6.45 10.56 15.88
C ALA A 209 -7.10 9.63 14.83
N ALA A 210 -6.34 8.69 14.27
CA ALA A 210 -6.88 7.72 13.31
C ALA A 210 -7.98 6.86 13.94
N LEU A 211 -7.78 6.42 15.19
CA LEU A 211 -8.79 5.65 15.93
C LEU A 211 -10.06 6.45 16.15
N ILE A 212 -9.94 7.72 16.55
CA ILE A 212 -11.11 8.59 16.77
C ILE A 212 -11.90 8.73 15.46
N VAL A 213 -11.22 9.04 14.36
CA VAL A 213 -11.89 9.18 13.06
C VAL A 213 -12.53 7.84 12.64
N ALA A 214 -11.82 6.73 12.84
CA ALA A 214 -12.33 5.42 12.45
C ALA A 214 -13.59 5.02 13.25
N LEU A 215 -13.58 5.28 14.56
CA LEU A 215 -14.72 4.95 15.42
C LEU A 215 -15.94 5.83 15.12
N LEU A 216 -15.72 7.12 14.85
CA LEU A 216 -16.81 8.08 14.69
C LEU A 216 -17.37 8.16 13.27
N ALA A 217 -16.55 7.96 12.23
CA ALA A 217 -16.93 8.35 10.89
C ALA A 217 -16.63 7.32 9.79
N VAL A 218 -15.81 6.31 10.04
CA VAL A 218 -15.45 5.34 9.01
C VAL A 218 -16.44 4.18 9.00
N ARG A 219 -17.02 3.91 7.83
CA ARG A 219 -17.89 2.76 7.61
C ARG A 219 -17.07 1.58 7.09
N GLU A 220 -17.57 0.37 7.31
CA GLU A 220 -16.95 -0.84 6.79
C GLU A 220 -17.02 -0.88 5.26
N SER A 221 -16.09 -1.61 4.64
CA SER A 221 -16.08 -1.86 3.20
C SER A 221 -17.41 -2.46 2.75
N LEU A 222 -18.07 -1.82 1.79
CA LEU A 222 -19.35 -2.29 1.29
C LEU A 222 -19.20 -3.59 0.48
N PRO A 223 -18.23 -3.72 -0.46
CA PRO A 223 -18.04 -5.01 -1.14
C PRO A 223 -17.68 -6.15 -0.19
N TRP A 224 -16.84 -5.91 0.83
CA TRP A 224 -16.53 -6.95 1.81
C TRP A 224 -17.77 -7.34 2.61
N SER A 225 -18.57 -6.35 3.04
CA SER A 225 -19.80 -6.59 3.79
C SER A 225 -20.79 -7.40 2.96
N ALA A 226 -20.88 -7.13 1.65
CA ALA A 226 -21.76 -7.86 0.75
C ALA A 226 -21.30 -9.32 0.59
N ILE A 227 -20.02 -9.54 0.31
CA ILE A 227 -19.50 -10.89 0.05
C ILE A 227 -19.47 -11.73 1.33
N SER A 228 -19.46 -11.09 2.50
CA SER A 228 -19.52 -11.78 3.79
C SER A 228 -20.96 -11.94 4.32
N GLY A 229 -21.97 -11.54 3.53
CA GLY A 229 -23.38 -11.68 3.87
C GLY A 229 -23.89 -10.68 4.90
N ARG A 230 -23.18 -9.58 5.12
CA ARG A 230 -23.52 -8.60 6.17
C ARG A 230 -24.23 -7.34 5.65
N ALA A 231 -24.25 -7.14 4.34
CA ALA A 231 -24.78 -5.90 3.76
C ALA A 231 -26.24 -5.96 3.30
N GLY A 232 -26.83 -7.15 3.23
CA GLY A 232 -28.19 -7.32 2.72
C GLY A 232 -28.32 -7.06 1.22
N MET A 233 -27.21 -7.06 0.50
CA MET A 233 -27.16 -6.90 -0.96
C MET A 233 -26.07 -7.81 -1.52
N ASP A 234 -26.14 -8.10 -2.80
CA ASP A 234 -25.12 -8.91 -3.48
C ASP A 234 -23.87 -8.08 -3.78
N VAL A 235 -22.78 -8.78 -4.03
CA VAL A 235 -21.47 -8.14 -4.22
C VAL A 235 -21.43 -7.29 -5.50
N GLU A 236 -22.14 -7.69 -6.53
CA GLU A 236 -22.19 -6.93 -7.79
C GLU A 236 -22.89 -5.58 -7.58
N SER A 237 -24.00 -5.57 -6.84
CA SER A 237 -24.71 -4.33 -6.48
C SER A 237 -23.82 -3.42 -5.63
N ALA A 238 -23.07 -4.00 -4.68
CA ALA A 238 -22.14 -3.22 -3.87
C ALA A 238 -21.07 -2.54 -4.73
N TRP A 239 -20.48 -3.27 -5.68
CA TRP A 239 -19.47 -2.69 -6.58
C TRP A 239 -20.10 -1.64 -7.51
N ARG A 240 -21.32 -1.87 -7.97
CA ARG A 240 -22.01 -0.91 -8.83
C ARG A 240 -22.25 0.41 -8.07
N GLU A 241 -22.56 0.34 -6.79
CA GLU A 241 -22.71 1.52 -5.93
C GLU A 241 -21.40 2.30 -5.80
N ILE A 242 -20.26 1.60 -5.68
CA ILE A 242 -18.95 2.25 -5.55
C ILE A 242 -18.45 2.79 -6.90
N ASP A 243 -18.50 1.97 -7.93
CA ASP A 243 -17.82 2.23 -9.21
C ASP A 243 -18.72 2.89 -10.27
N GLY A 244 -20.03 3.00 -10.00
CA GLY A 244 -20.96 3.67 -10.92
C GLY A 244 -21.08 3.00 -12.28
N GLY A 245 -20.88 1.68 -12.36
CA GLY A 245 -20.99 0.94 -13.61
C GLY A 245 -19.72 0.90 -14.45
N ALA A 246 -18.55 1.16 -13.85
CA ALA A 246 -17.28 0.97 -14.56
C ALA A 246 -17.15 -0.48 -15.04
N GLU A 247 -16.50 -0.66 -16.19
CA GLU A 247 -16.29 -2.01 -16.76
C GLU A 247 -15.49 -2.88 -15.76
N PRO A 248 -15.92 -4.12 -15.55
CA PRO A 248 -15.20 -5.00 -14.64
C PRO A 248 -13.82 -5.39 -15.18
N VAL A 249 -12.88 -5.68 -14.28
CA VAL A 249 -11.60 -6.29 -14.65
C VAL A 249 -11.87 -7.68 -15.24
N GLU A 250 -10.97 -8.11 -16.11
CA GLU A 250 -10.99 -9.46 -16.68
C GLU A 250 -9.76 -10.20 -16.15
N PRO A 251 -9.87 -10.85 -14.98
CA PRO A 251 -8.70 -11.49 -14.38
C PRO A 251 -8.14 -12.60 -15.27
N ARG A 252 -6.83 -12.63 -15.41
CA ARG A 252 -6.12 -13.65 -16.18
C ARG A 252 -4.96 -14.17 -15.35
N GLY A 253 -4.57 -15.39 -15.62
CA GLY A 253 -3.50 -16.04 -14.87
C GLY A 253 -3.93 -16.42 -13.47
N GLY A 254 -3.28 -17.41 -12.91
CA GLY A 254 -3.58 -17.90 -11.59
C GLY A 254 -3.12 -16.94 -10.49
N LEU A 255 -3.68 -17.10 -9.30
CA LEU A 255 -3.29 -16.31 -8.13
C LEU A 255 -1.78 -16.44 -7.83
N TRP A 256 -1.20 -17.62 -8.09
CA TRP A 256 0.24 -17.83 -7.87
C TRP A 256 1.11 -16.88 -8.70
N LEU A 257 0.74 -16.64 -9.97
CA LEU A 257 1.51 -15.72 -10.81
C LEU A 257 1.40 -14.29 -10.31
N ARG A 258 0.22 -13.90 -9.82
CA ARG A 258 0.01 -12.56 -9.24
C ARG A 258 0.81 -12.41 -7.95
N LEU A 259 0.81 -13.44 -7.08
CA LEU A 259 1.60 -13.43 -5.85
C LEU A 259 3.10 -13.35 -6.17
N LEU A 260 3.58 -14.18 -7.09
CA LEU A 260 5.00 -14.17 -7.49
C LEU A 260 5.42 -12.80 -8.02
N LEU A 261 4.62 -12.26 -8.93
CA LEU A 261 4.86 -10.91 -9.48
C LEU A 261 5.00 -9.89 -8.34
N LEU A 262 3.99 -9.81 -7.49
CA LEU A 262 3.94 -8.79 -6.44
C LEU A 262 5.05 -8.97 -5.40
N VAL A 263 5.41 -10.21 -5.07
CA VAL A 263 6.51 -10.50 -4.15
C VAL A 263 7.84 -10.02 -4.74
N VAL A 264 8.12 -10.34 -6.01
CA VAL A 264 9.39 -9.94 -6.64
C VAL A 264 9.45 -8.41 -6.81
N LEU A 265 8.35 -7.80 -7.26
CA LEU A 265 8.28 -6.34 -7.35
C LEU A 265 8.45 -5.70 -5.97
N GLY A 266 7.82 -6.29 -4.94
CA GLY A 266 7.92 -5.79 -3.57
C GLY A 266 9.33 -5.88 -3.01
N ILE A 267 9.99 -7.02 -3.16
CA ILE A 267 11.37 -7.19 -2.69
C ILE A 267 12.28 -6.16 -3.38
N SER A 268 12.11 -5.98 -4.68
CA SER A 268 12.90 -5.01 -5.44
C SER A 268 12.68 -3.58 -4.93
N GLN A 269 11.43 -3.20 -4.70
CA GLN A 269 11.10 -1.85 -4.22
C GLN A 269 11.61 -1.63 -2.79
N ASP A 270 11.41 -2.59 -1.88
CA ASP A 270 11.85 -2.43 -0.49
C ASP A 270 13.37 -2.51 -0.36
N VAL A 271 14.06 -3.36 -1.13
CA VAL A 271 15.52 -3.31 -1.21
C VAL A 271 15.96 -1.95 -1.74
N GLY A 272 15.29 -1.46 -2.77
CA GLY A 272 15.55 -0.11 -3.32
C GLY A 272 15.39 0.99 -2.30
N PHE A 273 14.37 0.91 -1.43
CA PHE A 273 14.18 1.90 -0.39
C PHE A 273 15.13 1.68 0.79
N VAL A 274 15.02 0.52 1.46
CA VAL A 274 15.70 0.26 2.74
C VAL A 274 17.22 0.19 2.53
N TYR A 275 17.66 -0.55 1.52
CA TYR A 275 19.10 -0.74 1.32
C TYR A 275 19.77 0.51 0.78
N ILE A 276 19.13 1.26 -0.14
CA ILE A 276 19.72 2.53 -0.60
C ILE A 276 19.79 3.54 0.54
N THR A 277 18.69 3.71 1.25
CA THR A 277 18.56 4.74 2.30
C THR A 277 19.49 4.48 3.49
N TYR A 278 19.55 3.25 3.94
CA TYR A 278 20.26 2.90 5.16
C TYR A 278 21.49 2.05 4.87
N GLY A 279 21.36 0.98 4.09
CA GLY A 279 22.48 0.09 3.81
C GLY A 279 23.60 0.76 3.03
N VAL A 280 23.30 1.28 1.85
CA VAL A 280 24.31 1.87 0.96
C VAL A 280 24.85 3.16 1.58
N ALA A 281 23.96 4.05 2.02
CA ALA A 281 24.37 5.35 2.56
C ALA A 281 25.32 5.19 3.75
N TYR A 282 24.97 4.33 4.70
CA TYR A 282 25.75 4.19 5.93
C TYR A 282 26.95 3.26 5.82
N SER A 283 26.96 2.34 4.83
CA SER A 283 28.08 1.39 4.68
C SER A 283 29.19 1.91 3.76
N TYR A 284 28.87 2.73 2.76
CA TYR A 284 29.82 3.05 1.70
C TYR A 284 30.12 4.53 1.53
N PHE A 285 29.30 5.42 2.09
CA PHE A 285 29.46 6.85 1.86
C PHE A 285 29.83 7.58 3.14
N SER A 286 30.35 8.80 2.98
CA SER A 286 30.75 9.62 4.11
C SER A 286 29.57 9.91 5.03
N GLN A 287 29.85 10.12 6.31
CA GLN A 287 28.83 10.41 7.30
C GLN A 287 27.93 11.57 6.87
N GLY A 288 28.53 12.64 6.29
CA GLY A 288 27.75 13.78 5.83
C GLY A 288 26.76 13.49 4.72
N VAL A 289 27.04 12.49 3.87
CA VAL A 289 26.08 12.00 2.87
C VAL A 289 25.04 11.10 3.54
N ALA A 290 25.51 10.15 4.34
CA ALA A 290 24.65 9.14 4.95
C ALA A 290 23.53 9.76 5.80
N GLU A 291 23.85 10.78 6.59
CA GLU A 291 22.90 11.41 7.50
C GLU A 291 21.82 12.21 6.77
N VAL A 292 22.13 12.72 5.57
CA VAL A 292 21.23 13.57 4.80
C VAL A 292 20.30 12.74 3.90
N VAL A 293 20.74 11.55 3.47
CA VAL A 293 20.02 10.73 2.49
C VAL A 293 18.57 10.40 2.94
N PRO A 294 18.30 9.95 4.18
CA PRO A 294 16.91 9.65 4.56
C PRO A 294 15.98 10.88 4.51
N ILE A 295 16.50 12.06 4.86
CA ILE A 295 15.72 13.30 4.86
C ILE A 295 15.39 13.71 3.42
N ILE A 296 16.43 13.81 2.59
CA ILE A 296 16.26 14.19 1.18
C ILE A 296 15.41 13.16 0.46
N GLY A 297 15.66 11.88 0.73
CA GLY A 297 14.90 10.79 0.14
C GLY A 297 13.42 10.87 0.49
N GLY A 298 13.11 11.03 1.77
CA GLY A 298 11.73 11.16 2.23
C GLY A 298 11.02 12.34 1.58
N LEU A 299 11.67 13.50 1.58
CA LEU A 299 11.09 14.71 0.98
C LEU A 299 10.93 14.57 -0.55
N ALA A 300 11.93 13.99 -1.23
CA ALA A 300 11.85 13.75 -2.67
C ALA A 300 10.67 12.82 -2.99
N MET A 301 10.51 11.75 -2.23
CA MET A 301 9.40 10.81 -2.44
C MET A 301 8.05 11.46 -2.16
N VAL A 302 7.94 12.33 -1.14
CA VAL A 302 6.70 13.09 -0.89
C VAL A 302 6.33 13.91 -2.12
N ILE A 303 7.29 14.66 -2.67
CA ILE A 303 7.05 15.52 -3.85
C ILE A 303 6.65 14.66 -5.06
N VAL A 304 7.43 13.61 -5.35
CA VAL A 304 7.18 12.71 -6.48
C VAL A 304 5.80 12.05 -6.34
N GLY A 305 5.47 11.53 -5.15
CA GLY A 305 4.20 10.85 -4.90
C GLY A 305 3.00 11.78 -5.07
N ILE A 306 3.09 13.03 -4.58
CA ILE A 306 2.02 14.01 -4.76
C ILE A 306 1.84 14.34 -6.25
N VAL A 307 2.93 14.69 -6.93
CA VAL A 307 2.88 15.07 -8.35
C VAL A 307 2.35 13.89 -9.18
N PHE A 308 2.92 12.71 -8.98
CA PHE A 308 2.52 11.52 -9.73
C PHE A 308 1.08 11.11 -9.39
N GLY A 309 0.74 11.10 -8.11
CA GLY A 309 -0.59 10.71 -7.64
C GLY A 309 -1.69 11.61 -8.21
N ILE A 310 -1.42 12.92 -8.32
CA ILE A 310 -2.43 13.87 -8.84
C ILE A 310 -2.47 13.84 -10.37
N LEU A 311 -1.32 13.85 -11.04
CA LEU A 311 -1.26 14.16 -12.46
C LEU A 311 -1.19 12.94 -13.38
N PHE A 312 -0.60 11.84 -12.94
CA PHE A 312 -0.18 10.80 -13.89
C PHE A 312 -0.76 9.42 -13.65
N VAL A 313 -1.04 9.02 -12.39
CA VAL A 313 -1.33 7.61 -12.10
C VAL A 313 -2.57 7.08 -12.83
N GLU A 314 -3.63 7.89 -12.96
CA GLU A 314 -4.85 7.45 -13.67
C GLU A 314 -4.75 7.64 -15.19
N ARG A 315 -3.74 8.39 -15.65
CA ARG A 315 -3.48 8.54 -17.09
C ARG A 315 -2.59 7.43 -17.64
N MET A 316 -1.97 6.65 -16.75
CA MET A 316 -1.07 5.55 -17.14
C MET A 316 -1.74 4.20 -16.89
N ARG A 317 -1.54 3.29 -17.83
CA ARG A 317 -1.92 1.89 -17.61
C ARG A 317 -1.04 1.31 -16.50
N ARG A 318 -1.61 0.47 -15.64
CA ARG A 318 -0.86 -0.16 -14.55
C ARG A 318 0.36 -0.94 -15.06
N LYS A 319 0.20 -1.60 -16.21
CA LYS A 319 1.30 -2.34 -16.85
C LYS A 319 2.45 -1.41 -17.25
N THR A 320 2.12 -0.24 -17.84
CA THR A 320 3.11 0.77 -18.23
C THR A 320 3.84 1.30 -17.00
N LEU A 321 3.08 1.63 -15.96
CA LEU A 321 3.67 2.12 -14.71
C LEU A 321 4.67 1.11 -14.13
N ALA A 322 4.30 -0.18 -14.10
CA ALA A 322 5.21 -1.21 -13.56
C ALA A 322 6.51 -1.28 -14.35
N VAL A 323 6.44 -1.39 -15.68
CA VAL A 323 7.64 -1.51 -16.52
C VAL A 323 8.53 -0.27 -16.40
N LEU A 324 7.92 0.93 -16.45
CA LEU A 324 8.69 2.18 -16.39
C LEU A 324 9.34 2.37 -15.03
N SER A 325 8.60 2.14 -13.94
CA SER A 325 9.13 2.38 -12.61
C SER A 325 10.28 1.41 -12.26
N PHE A 326 10.10 0.12 -12.52
CA PHE A 326 11.13 -0.86 -12.19
C PHE A 326 12.31 -0.78 -13.17
N GLY A 327 12.06 -0.48 -14.46
CA GLY A 327 13.13 -0.24 -15.42
C GLY A 327 13.96 1.00 -15.08
N MET A 328 13.31 2.07 -14.66
CA MET A 328 13.99 3.30 -14.23
C MET A 328 14.83 3.05 -12.96
N GLN A 329 14.30 2.23 -12.03
CA GLN A 329 15.04 1.88 -10.81
C GLN A 329 16.35 1.17 -11.17
N LEU A 330 16.30 0.21 -12.08
CA LEU A 330 17.51 -0.48 -12.56
C LEU A 330 18.45 0.50 -13.26
N ALA A 331 17.94 1.31 -14.18
CA ALA A 331 18.77 2.22 -14.97
C ALA A 331 19.52 3.22 -14.07
N LEU A 332 18.82 3.84 -13.12
CA LEU A 332 19.46 4.83 -12.23
C LEU A 332 20.41 4.18 -11.25
N TRP A 333 20.10 2.94 -10.80
CA TRP A 333 21.04 2.17 -9.99
C TRP A 333 22.36 1.93 -10.75
N MET A 334 22.26 1.60 -12.05
CA MET A 334 23.47 1.42 -12.88
C MET A 334 24.25 2.71 -13.01
N VAL A 335 23.59 3.88 -13.04
CA VAL A 335 24.26 5.20 -13.05
C VAL A 335 25.05 5.39 -11.75
N LEU A 336 24.44 5.10 -10.60
CA LEU A 336 25.12 5.21 -9.30
C LEU A 336 26.35 4.29 -9.26
N TRP A 337 26.17 3.04 -9.67
CA TRP A 337 27.26 2.04 -9.68
C TRP A 337 28.38 2.48 -10.61
N ALA A 338 28.06 2.92 -11.82
CA ALA A 338 29.06 3.41 -12.78
C ALA A 338 29.82 4.64 -12.25
N TYR A 339 29.12 5.58 -11.63
CA TYR A 339 29.75 6.75 -11.02
C TYR A 339 30.74 6.33 -9.93
N TYR A 340 30.32 5.46 -9.03
CA TYR A 340 31.20 4.97 -7.96
C TYR A 340 32.39 4.21 -8.54
N ALA A 341 32.16 3.33 -9.52
CA ALA A 341 33.25 2.55 -10.13
C ALA A 341 34.27 3.44 -10.84
N ALA A 342 33.83 4.53 -11.44
CA ALA A 342 34.71 5.46 -12.17
C ALA A 342 35.49 6.40 -11.26
N THR A 343 34.89 6.80 -10.12
CA THR A 343 35.47 7.87 -9.29
C THR A 343 35.95 7.41 -7.92
N GLY A 344 35.42 6.31 -7.41
CA GLY A 344 35.63 5.91 -6.01
C GLY A 344 35.07 6.91 -5.01
N SER A 345 34.23 7.86 -5.47
CA SER A 345 33.76 8.96 -4.61
C SER A 345 32.80 8.48 -3.54
N THR A 346 33.06 8.86 -2.31
CA THR A 346 32.19 8.55 -1.16
C THR A 346 31.51 9.80 -0.60
N ALA A 347 31.72 10.97 -1.23
CA ALA A 347 31.22 12.24 -0.73
C ALA A 347 30.99 13.21 -1.87
N GLY A 348 30.40 14.37 -1.58
CA GLY A 348 30.25 15.47 -2.50
C GLY A 348 28.86 15.61 -3.09
N LEU A 349 28.64 16.78 -3.71
CA LEU A 349 27.32 17.16 -4.22
C LEU A 349 26.85 16.29 -5.39
N ILE A 350 27.79 15.84 -6.24
CA ILE A 350 27.41 14.98 -7.38
C ILE A 350 26.86 13.64 -6.87
N LEU A 351 27.56 13.02 -5.91
CA LEU A 351 27.08 11.78 -5.31
C LEU A 351 25.72 11.99 -4.66
N LEU A 352 25.57 13.06 -3.89
CA LEU A 352 24.30 13.37 -3.22
C LEU A 352 23.17 13.58 -4.24
N ALA A 353 23.46 14.26 -5.35
CA ALA A 353 22.46 14.46 -6.42
C ALA A 353 22.05 13.11 -7.05
N ILE A 354 23.03 12.24 -7.35
CA ILE A 354 22.73 10.91 -7.89
C ILE A 354 21.88 10.10 -6.89
N MET A 355 22.23 10.16 -5.60
CA MET A 355 21.45 9.48 -4.55
C MET A 355 20.03 10.03 -4.46
N THR A 356 19.88 11.36 -4.57
CA THR A 356 18.55 12.00 -4.52
C THR A 356 17.67 11.52 -5.68
N VAL A 357 18.24 11.44 -6.88
CA VAL A 357 17.52 11.03 -8.09
C VAL A 357 17.07 9.56 -7.98
N GLN A 358 17.79 8.70 -7.21
CA GLN A 358 17.35 7.32 -6.97
C GLN A 358 15.95 7.27 -6.36
N PHE A 359 15.57 8.28 -5.57
CA PHE A 359 14.27 8.26 -4.89
C PHE A 359 13.09 8.51 -5.82
N LEU A 360 13.31 9.01 -7.03
CA LEU A 360 12.27 9.10 -8.05
C LEU A 360 11.73 7.70 -8.41
N PRO A 361 12.53 6.75 -8.92
CA PRO A 361 11.98 5.43 -9.20
C PRO A 361 11.61 4.66 -7.93
N VAL A 362 12.24 4.90 -6.79
CA VAL A 362 11.83 4.26 -5.54
C VAL A 362 10.37 4.59 -5.23
N GLU A 363 9.99 5.87 -5.34
CA GLU A 363 8.59 6.27 -5.15
C GLU A 363 7.67 5.68 -6.22
N LEU A 364 8.09 5.71 -7.47
CA LEU A 364 7.24 5.19 -8.56
C LEU A 364 7.05 3.67 -8.47
N THR A 365 8.05 2.92 -8.00
CA THR A 365 7.90 1.48 -7.75
C THR A 365 6.95 1.24 -6.59
N TRP A 366 7.00 2.07 -5.52
CA TRP A 366 6.03 1.98 -4.43
C TRP A 366 4.63 2.31 -4.92
N ALA A 367 4.47 3.37 -5.73
CA ALA A 367 3.18 3.72 -6.34
C ALA A 367 2.63 2.55 -7.18
N SER A 368 3.49 1.90 -7.97
CA SER A 368 3.11 0.73 -8.77
C SER A 368 2.58 -0.40 -7.88
N ARG A 369 3.27 -0.72 -6.78
CA ARG A 369 2.82 -1.73 -5.82
C ARG A 369 1.51 -1.32 -5.14
N ALA A 370 1.42 -0.07 -4.71
CA ALA A 370 0.26 0.44 -3.99
C ALA A 370 -1.03 0.26 -4.79
N VAL A 371 -0.96 0.43 -6.11
CA VAL A 371 -2.14 0.23 -6.95
C VAL A 371 -2.32 -1.25 -7.30
N LEU A 372 -1.26 -1.97 -7.66
CA LEU A 372 -1.39 -3.36 -8.11
C LEU A 372 -1.79 -4.33 -6.99
N GLU A 373 -1.22 -4.18 -5.79
CA GLU A 373 -1.48 -5.15 -4.71
C GLU A 373 -2.97 -5.30 -4.40
N PRO A 374 -3.73 -4.23 -4.15
CA PRO A 374 -5.15 -4.43 -3.87
C PRO A 374 -5.98 -4.68 -5.12
N GLU A 375 -5.52 -4.23 -6.30
CA GLU A 375 -6.30 -4.38 -7.54
C GLU A 375 -6.22 -5.77 -8.17
N LEU A 376 -5.25 -6.61 -7.78
CA LEU A 376 -5.06 -7.93 -8.41
C LEU A 376 -5.76 -9.08 -7.68
N PHE A 377 -6.43 -8.83 -6.55
CA PHE A 377 -6.98 -9.88 -5.71
C PHE A 377 -8.50 -9.75 -5.52
N PRO A 378 -9.21 -10.92 -5.39
CA PRO A 378 -10.65 -10.90 -5.12
C PRO A 378 -10.96 -10.40 -3.71
N THR A 379 -12.15 -9.81 -3.54
CA THR A 379 -12.57 -9.15 -2.31
C THR A 379 -12.51 -10.09 -1.09
N ARG A 380 -12.98 -11.35 -1.26
CA ARG A 380 -13.05 -12.32 -0.16
C ARG A 380 -11.69 -12.56 0.51
N THR A 381 -10.60 -12.53 -0.26
CA THR A 381 -9.26 -12.88 0.19
C THR A 381 -8.25 -11.74 0.04
N ARG A 382 -8.70 -10.55 -0.31
CA ARG A 382 -7.81 -9.41 -0.61
C ARG A 382 -6.88 -9.09 0.56
N GLY A 383 -7.42 -9.03 1.78
CA GLY A 383 -6.63 -8.73 2.97
C GLY A 383 -5.51 -9.75 3.19
N ARG A 384 -5.86 -11.04 3.14
CA ARG A 384 -4.86 -12.12 3.33
C ARG A 384 -3.80 -12.12 2.23
N LEU A 385 -4.21 -11.94 0.97
CA LEU A 385 -3.25 -12.02 -0.14
C LEU A 385 -2.31 -10.81 -0.15
N ILE A 386 -2.81 -9.62 0.13
CA ILE A 386 -1.94 -8.44 0.35
C ILE A 386 -0.96 -8.74 1.47
N SER A 387 -1.45 -9.29 2.58
CA SER A 387 -0.61 -9.53 3.76
C SER A 387 0.47 -10.60 3.52
N VAL A 388 0.17 -11.63 2.72
CA VAL A 388 1.17 -12.63 2.33
C VAL A 388 2.28 -11.95 1.52
N VAL A 389 1.92 -11.12 0.55
CA VAL A 389 2.91 -10.37 -0.23
C VAL A 389 3.76 -9.52 0.72
N ARG A 390 3.13 -8.74 1.60
CA ARG A 390 3.83 -7.85 2.53
C ARG A 390 4.75 -8.62 3.48
N ALA A 391 4.29 -9.75 4.03
CA ALA A 391 5.10 -10.56 4.94
C ALA A 391 6.35 -11.09 4.25
N VAL A 392 6.19 -11.70 3.07
CA VAL A 392 7.33 -12.24 2.33
C VAL A 392 8.31 -11.12 1.94
N VAL A 393 7.76 -10.00 1.47
CA VAL A 393 8.58 -8.85 1.03
C VAL A 393 9.38 -8.28 2.19
N TRP A 394 8.74 -7.97 3.33
CA TRP A 394 9.43 -7.35 4.46
C TRP A 394 10.46 -8.27 5.09
N ILE A 395 10.13 -9.55 5.26
CA ILE A 395 11.08 -10.52 5.81
C ILE A 395 12.29 -10.69 4.87
N THR A 396 12.03 -10.85 3.57
CA THR A 396 13.08 -11.07 2.57
C THR A 396 13.95 -9.82 2.36
N ALA A 397 13.30 -8.65 2.19
CA ALA A 397 14.04 -7.40 1.98
C ALA A 397 14.88 -7.04 3.22
N GLY A 398 14.31 -7.25 4.41
CA GLY A 398 15.04 -7.05 5.66
C GLY A 398 16.23 -7.99 5.78
N ALA A 399 16.07 -9.26 5.43
CA ALA A 399 17.15 -10.24 5.44
C ALA A 399 18.24 -9.88 4.42
N ILE A 400 17.87 -9.53 3.19
CA ILE A 400 18.82 -9.13 2.15
C ILE A 400 19.60 -7.88 2.60
N THR A 401 18.91 -6.87 3.08
CA THR A 401 19.54 -5.63 3.56
C THR A 401 20.49 -5.94 4.72
N GLY A 402 20.05 -6.77 5.66
CA GLY A 402 20.88 -7.19 6.80
C GLY A 402 22.15 -7.90 6.36
N VAL A 403 22.02 -8.87 5.46
CA VAL A 403 23.18 -9.62 4.95
C VAL A 403 24.16 -8.70 4.20
N LEU A 404 23.63 -7.88 3.28
CA LEU A 404 24.48 -6.98 2.48
C LEU A 404 25.20 -5.96 3.36
N THR A 405 24.57 -5.53 4.45
CA THR A 405 25.16 -4.56 5.38
C THR A 405 26.20 -5.24 6.31
N LEU A 406 25.86 -6.40 6.85
CA LEU A 406 26.73 -7.12 7.79
C LEU A 406 27.97 -7.72 7.12
N VAL A 407 27.83 -8.22 5.88
CA VAL A 407 28.93 -8.87 5.20
C VAL A 407 29.92 -7.85 4.60
N UNK A 408 29.34 -6.60 4.23
CA UNK A 408 30.07 -5.70 3.82
C UNK A 408 30.77 -5.92 2.66
N UNK A 409 30.32 -6.48 1.97
CA UNK A 409 30.74 -6.66 0.89
C UNK A 409 31.24 -5.57 0.34
N PRO A 410 32.23 -5.79 -0.54
CA PRO A 410 32.66 -4.62 -1.34
C PRO A 410 31.52 -4.02 -2.15
N PHE A 411 31.52 -2.72 -2.32
CA PHE A 411 30.41 -2.02 -2.98
C PHE A 411 30.05 -2.63 -4.34
N ASN A 412 31.05 -3.02 -5.14
CA ASN A 412 30.76 -3.61 -6.46
C ASN A 412 29.98 -4.94 -6.35
N VAL A 413 30.23 -5.74 -5.32
CA VAL A 413 29.49 -7.00 -5.10
C VAL A 413 28.05 -6.68 -4.65
N ALA A 414 27.91 -5.77 -3.71
CA ALA A 414 26.59 -5.32 -3.25
C ALA A 414 25.80 -4.69 -4.41
N ALA A 415 26.44 -3.83 -5.20
CA ALA A 415 25.80 -3.16 -6.33
C ALA A 415 25.33 -4.16 -7.40
N ALA A 416 26.15 -5.19 -7.68
CA ALA A 416 25.78 -6.25 -8.62
C ALA A 416 24.60 -7.07 -8.10
N SER A 417 24.58 -7.37 -6.80
CA SER A 417 23.47 -8.12 -6.17
C SER A 417 22.15 -7.34 -6.28
N VAL A 418 22.18 -6.04 -5.98
CA VAL A 418 21.00 -5.17 -6.10
C VAL A 418 20.58 -5.05 -7.56
N ALA A 419 21.55 -4.89 -8.49
CA ALA A 419 21.24 -4.83 -9.92
C ALA A 419 20.53 -6.09 -10.41
N ALA A 420 20.95 -7.26 -9.92
CA ALA A 420 20.30 -8.53 -10.27
C ALA A 420 18.84 -8.57 -9.77
N ILE A 421 18.58 -8.09 -8.54
CA ILE A 421 17.21 -8.00 -7.99
C ILE A 421 16.37 -7.05 -8.85
N PHE A 422 16.92 -5.88 -9.19
CA PHE A 422 16.21 -4.88 -10.01
C PHE A 422 15.96 -5.40 -11.45
N ALA A 423 16.93 -6.12 -12.01
CA ALA A 423 16.77 -6.73 -13.34
C ALA A 423 15.65 -7.79 -13.33
N LEU A 424 15.59 -8.62 -12.29
CA LEU A 424 14.55 -9.64 -12.16
C LEU A 424 13.17 -9.00 -12.07
N SER A 425 13.01 -7.94 -11.26
CA SER A 425 11.73 -7.24 -11.14
C SER A 425 11.33 -6.56 -12.46
N THR A 426 12.31 -5.95 -13.15
CA THR A 426 12.05 -5.32 -14.46
C THR A 426 11.60 -6.38 -15.47
N MET A 427 12.26 -7.54 -15.47
CA MET A 427 11.88 -8.65 -16.36
C MET A 427 10.45 -9.14 -16.06
N LEU A 428 10.11 -9.32 -14.78
CA LEU A 428 8.76 -9.77 -14.40
C LEU A 428 7.70 -8.71 -14.70
N ALA A 429 8.01 -7.43 -14.53
CA ALA A 429 7.11 -6.37 -14.98
C ALA A 429 6.87 -6.43 -16.48
N GLY A 430 7.93 -6.76 -17.27
CA GLY A 430 7.82 -7.00 -18.70
C GLY A 430 6.95 -8.22 -19.02
N VAL A 431 7.12 -9.31 -18.28
CA VAL A 431 6.25 -10.49 -18.42
C VAL A 431 4.79 -10.10 -18.16
N TRP A 432 4.53 -9.34 -17.09
CA TRP A 432 3.19 -8.87 -16.78
C TRP A 432 2.64 -7.95 -17.88
N TRP A 433 3.49 -7.14 -18.51
CA TRP A 433 3.07 -6.30 -19.64
C TRP A 433 2.40 -7.14 -20.74
N PHE A 434 2.99 -8.29 -21.08
CA PHE A 434 2.48 -9.13 -22.17
C PHE A 434 1.31 -10.01 -21.75
N TRP A 435 1.36 -10.62 -20.56
CA TRP A 435 0.39 -11.65 -20.17
C TRP A 435 -0.59 -11.22 -19.08
N GLY A 436 -0.33 -10.12 -18.39
CA GLY A 436 -1.20 -9.64 -17.34
C GLY A 436 -2.46 -8.96 -17.86
N PHE A 437 -3.36 -8.64 -16.93
CA PHE A 437 -4.58 -7.89 -17.24
C PHE A 437 -4.46 -6.46 -16.69
N GLU A 438 -5.26 -5.55 -17.26
CA GLU A 438 -5.24 -4.13 -16.87
C GLU A 438 -6.37 -3.84 -15.87
N THR A 439 -6.05 -3.07 -14.84
CA THR A 439 -7.00 -2.73 -13.77
C THR A 439 -7.31 -1.24 -13.72
N SER A 440 -6.58 -0.40 -14.47
CA SER A 440 -6.77 1.06 -14.43
C SER A 440 -8.20 1.44 -14.85
N GLY A 441 -8.90 2.16 -13.98
CA GLY A 441 -10.25 2.64 -14.25
C GLY A 441 -11.33 1.57 -14.30
N ARG A 442 -11.01 0.31 -13.93
CA ARG A 442 -11.96 -0.81 -14.02
C ARG A 442 -12.48 -1.21 -12.66
N SER A 443 -13.72 -1.69 -12.63
CA SER A 443 -14.33 -2.21 -11.39
C SER A 443 -13.67 -3.52 -10.98
N LEU A 444 -13.41 -3.67 -9.69
CA LEU A 444 -12.84 -4.90 -9.15
C LEU A 444 -13.89 -6.02 -8.99
N SER A 445 -15.16 -5.74 -9.29
CA SER A 445 -16.24 -6.74 -9.29
C SER A 445 -15.89 -7.95 -10.15
N GLY A 446 -15.11 -7.79 -11.21
CA GLY A 446 -14.72 -8.90 -12.08
C GLY A 446 -13.93 -10.01 -11.38
N HIS A 447 -13.35 -9.73 -10.21
CA HIS A 447 -12.71 -10.77 -9.40
C HIS A 447 -13.73 -11.62 -8.64
N ASP A 448 -14.92 -11.08 -8.37
CA ASP A 448 -15.89 -11.65 -7.42
C ASP A 448 -17.05 -12.35 -8.12
N VAL A 449 -17.23 -12.15 -9.42
CA VAL A 449 -18.40 -12.62 -10.19
C VAL A 449 -18.09 -13.88 -11.04
N GLN A 450 -16.88 -14.43 -10.96
CA GLN A 450 -16.49 -15.64 -11.70
C GLN A 450 -16.87 -16.91 -10.96
#